data_bc5fb9fe433375116b84a5669875058d
#
_entry.id   bc5fb9fe433375116b84a5669875058d
#
_cell.length_a   1.000
_cell.length_b   1.000
_cell.length_c   1.000
_cell.angle_alpha   90.00
_cell.angle_beta   90.00
_cell.angle_gamma   90.00
#
_symmetry.space_group_name_H-M   'P 1'
#
loop_
_entity.id
_entity.type
_entity.pdbx_description
1 polymer ?
#
loop_
_entity_poly.entity_id
_entity_poly.type
_entity_poly.pdbx_seq_one_letter_code
_entity_poly.pdbx_strand_id
1 'polypeptide(L)'
;MKWIKKLLLVAPLMLLLISGTAYAKNNVSEIDISVTVRDDGSAYVVQNWQGTFEEGTENYIPIATKDIGISDLKVSDEKGEYTFVDDWDIDADFDAKKRKCGINKTDDGVELCFGITDYGENKYAIEYVVTDFIKSYSDYDGTMQESGHLDMKERYNFNRVLLWHTQPLL
;
A
#
# COMPACT_ATOMS: atom_id res chain seq x y z
N MET A 1 -55.20 1.72 25.59
CA MET A 1 -54.71 2.30 24.31
C MET A 1 -53.71 3.44 24.45
N LYS A 2 -53.69 4.26 25.50
CA LYS A 2 -52.71 5.36 25.66
C LYS A 2 -51.28 4.91 26.01
N TRP A 3 -51.10 3.77 26.61
CA TRP A 3 -49.77 3.23 26.99
C TRP A 3 -49.00 2.62 25.82
N ILE A 4 -49.73 1.98 24.90
CA ILE A 4 -49.11 1.37 23.69
C ILE A 4 -48.48 2.44 22.76
N LYS A 5 -49.14 3.63 22.67
CA LYS A 5 -48.64 4.75 21.88
C LYS A 5 -47.34 5.35 22.45
N LYS A 6 -47.17 5.32 23.79
CA LYS A 6 -45.92 5.79 24.43
C LYS A 6 -44.78 4.78 24.26
N LEU A 7 -45.10 3.48 24.28
CA LEU A 7 -44.11 2.41 24.04
C LEU A 7 -43.59 2.44 22.59
N LEU A 8 -44.48 2.73 21.63
CA LEU A 8 -44.10 2.84 20.19
C LEU A 8 -43.21 4.06 19.86
N LEU A 9 -43.19 5.06 20.74
CA LEU A 9 -42.36 6.26 20.55
C LEU A 9 -40.98 6.12 21.23
N VAL A 10 -40.84 5.28 22.23
CA VAL A 10 -39.58 5.06 22.97
C VAL A 10 -38.72 4.01 22.27
N ALA A 11 -39.32 3.04 21.60
CA ALA A 11 -38.59 1.99 20.89
C ALA A 11 -37.66 2.52 19.77
N PRO A 12 -38.09 3.42 18.86
CA PRO A 12 -37.18 3.97 17.84
C PRO A 12 -36.10 4.90 18.41
N LEU A 13 -36.38 5.55 19.57
CA LEU A 13 -35.38 6.40 20.23
C LEU A 13 -34.26 5.57 20.88
N MET A 14 -34.54 4.38 21.35
CA MET A 14 -33.53 3.45 21.87
C MET A 14 -32.69 2.81 20.76
N LEU A 15 -33.24 2.62 19.55
CA LEU A 15 -32.45 2.13 18.41
C LEU A 15 -31.41 3.15 17.92
N LEU A 16 -31.64 4.44 18.10
CA LEU A 16 -30.71 5.50 17.71
C LEU A 16 -29.50 5.64 18.65
N LEU A 17 -29.55 5.02 19.83
CA LEU A 17 -28.44 5.04 20.79
C LEU A 17 -27.43 3.88 20.61
N ILE A 18 -27.68 2.96 19.67
CA ILE A 18 -26.80 1.83 19.33
C ILE A 18 -25.98 2.12 18.07
N SER A 19 -25.79 3.38 17.70
CA SER A 19 -24.75 3.74 16.73
C SER A 19 -23.39 3.62 17.43
N GLY A 20 -22.93 2.37 17.55
CA GLY A 20 -21.54 2.11 17.89
C GLY A 20 -20.67 2.80 16.85
N THR A 21 -19.81 3.69 17.28
CA THR A 21 -18.74 4.22 16.42
C THR A 21 -17.92 3.02 15.97
N ALA A 22 -18.00 2.69 14.69
CA ALA A 22 -17.06 1.75 14.10
C ALA A 22 -15.69 2.44 14.11
N TYR A 23 -14.85 2.08 15.06
CA TYR A 23 -13.44 2.43 15.02
C TYR A 23 -12.78 1.45 14.05
N ALA A 24 -12.06 1.98 13.06
CA ALA A 24 -11.11 1.16 12.31
C ALA A 24 -10.10 0.60 13.33
N LYS A 25 -10.00 -0.73 13.40
CA LYS A 25 -9.12 -1.39 14.36
C LYS A 25 -7.65 -1.30 13.95
N ASN A 26 -7.39 -1.17 12.65
CA ASN A 26 -6.05 -0.96 12.13
C ASN A 26 -5.86 0.54 11.84
N ASN A 27 -4.77 1.10 12.32
CA ASN A 27 -4.43 2.50 12.13
C ASN A 27 -2.96 2.66 11.79
N VAL A 28 -2.66 3.05 10.55
CA VAL A 28 -1.31 3.44 10.16
C VAL A 28 -1.13 4.90 10.53
N SER A 29 -0.26 5.18 11.48
CA SER A 29 -0.02 6.53 12.01
C SER A 29 1.03 7.30 11.23
N GLU A 30 1.97 6.59 10.58
CA GLU A 30 3.07 7.21 9.84
C GLU A 30 3.49 6.30 8.68
N ILE A 31 3.75 6.91 7.53
CA ILE A 31 4.42 6.28 6.38
C ILE A 31 5.49 7.27 5.90
N ASP A 32 6.75 6.85 5.96
CA ASP A 32 7.88 7.55 5.34
C ASP A 32 8.31 6.79 4.09
N ILE A 33 8.42 7.50 2.95
CA ILE A 33 8.76 6.89 1.66
C ILE A 33 9.99 7.56 1.08
N SER A 34 11.02 6.77 0.80
CA SER A 34 12.22 7.18 0.09
C SER A 34 12.30 6.48 -1.27
N VAL A 35 12.57 7.24 -2.33
CA VAL A 35 12.69 6.74 -3.70
C VAL A 35 14.03 7.16 -4.27
N THR A 36 14.83 6.19 -4.68
CA THR A 36 16.10 6.42 -5.35
C THR A 36 16.03 5.94 -6.80
N VAL A 37 16.05 6.86 -7.73
CA VAL A 37 16.09 6.54 -9.16
C VAL A 37 17.51 6.12 -9.54
N ARG A 38 17.61 5.02 -10.31
CA ARG A 38 18.87 4.44 -10.78
C ARG A 38 19.12 4.82 -12.24
N ASP A 39 20.37 4.70 -12.67
CA ASP A 39 20.81 5.03 -14.03
C ASP A 39 20.14 4.14 -15.11
N ASP A 40 19.67 2.97 -14.75
CA ASP A 40 18.96 2.05 -15.64
C ASP A 40 17.46 2.38 -15.78
N GLY A 41 17.00 3.47 -15.17
CA GLY A 41 15.59 3.88 -15.19
C GLY A 41 14.70 3.15 -14.18
N SER A 42 15.24 2.25 -13.38
CA SER A 42 14.53 1.65 -12.26
C SER A 42 14.51 2.58 -11.03
N ALA A 43 13.64 2.30 -10.07
CA ALA A 43 13.64 2.99 -8.79
C ALA A 43 13.72 1.99 -7.63
N TYR A 44 14.60 2.25 -6.69
CA TYR A 44 14.64 1.57 -5.40
C TYR A 44 13.76 2.35 -4.41
N VAL A 45 12.79 1.67 -3.85
CA VAL A 45 11.80 2.26 -2.93
C VAL A 45 11.95 1.63 -1.56
N VAL A 46 11.97 2.48 -0.56
CA VAL A 46 11.91 2.08 0.86
C VAL A 46 10.69 2.76 1.48
N GLN A 47 9.83 2.00 2.11
CA GLN A 47 8.71 2.52 2.89
C GLN A 47 8.85 2.07 4.34
N ASN A 48 8.82 3.02 5.27
CA ASN A 48 8.77 2.76 6.69
C ASN A 48 7.37 3.06 7.19
N TRP A 49 6.68 2.04 7.70
CA TRP A 49 5.34 2.16 8.24
C TRP A 49 5.37 2.03 9.75
N GLN A 50 4.60 2.86 10.43
CA GLN A 50 4.31 2.71 11.85
C GLN A 50 2.80 2.75 12.06
N GLY A 51 2.28 1.85 12.89
CA GLY A 51 0.85 1.78 13.14
C GLY A 51 0.46 0.77 14.20
N THR A 52 -0.84 0.74 14.50
CA THR A 52 -1.47 -0.25 15.38
C THR A 52 -2.35 -1.14 14.52
N PHE A 53 -2.14 -2.45 14.61
CA PHE A 53 -2.84 -3.47 13.83
C PHE A 53 -3.50 -4.44 14.79
N GLU A 54 -4.83 -4.48 14.82
CA GLU A 54 -5.61 -5.27 15.79
C GLU A 54 -6.43 -6.38 15.13
N GLU A 55 -6.51 -6.39 13.80
CA GLU A 55 -7.24 -7.40 13.04
C GLU A 55 -6.64 -7.63 11.66
N GLY A 56 -7.12 -8.67 10.98
CA GLY A 56 -6.61 -9.09 9.67
C GLY A 56 -5.43 -10.05 9.77
N THR A 57 -5.00 -10.55 8.64
CA THR A 57 -3.90 -11.51 8.53
C THR A 57 -2.65 -10.90 7.90
N GLU A 58 -2.83 -9.80 7.15
CA GLU A 58 -1.77 -9.17 6.36
C GLU A 58 -2.01 -7.69 6.14
N ASN A 59 -0.96 -6.99 5.74
CA ASN A 59 -1.00 -5.68 5.12
C ASN A 59 -0.59 -5.81 3.66
N TYR A 60 -0.98 -4.85 2.82
CA TYR A 60 -0.58 -4.82 1.43
C TYR A 60 -0.40 -3.41 0.88
N ILE A 61 0.43 -3.29 -0.14
CA ILE A 61 0.66 -2.06 -0.91
C ILE A 61 0.19 -2.33 -2.34
N PRO A 62 -0.94 -1.77 -2.79
CA PRO A 62 -1.41 -1.95 -4.15
C PRO A 62 -0.59 -1.09 -5.12
N ILE A 63 -0.19 -1.70 -6.23
CA ILE A 63 0.48 -1.04 -7.35
C ILE A 63 -0.35 -1.28 -8.59
N ALA A 64 -1.25 -0.32 -8.88
CA ALA A 64 -2.26 -0.42 -9.93
C ALA A 64 -1.69 -0.04 -11.30
N THR A 65 -0.74 -0.83 -11.80
CA THR A 65 -0.20 -0.67 -13.16
C THR A 65 0.36 -1.98 -13.67
N LYS A 66 0.04 -2.29 -14.93
CA LYS A 66 0.52 -3.50 -15.62
C LYS A 66 1.85 -3.26 -16.35
N ASP A 67 2.26 -2.01 -16.48
CA ASP A 67 3.36 -1.59 -17.33
C ASP A 67 4.71 -1.50 -16.61
N ILE A 68 4.73 -1.78 -15.32
CA ILE A 68 5.95 -1.80 -14.51
C ILE A 68 6.12 -3.15 -13.83
N GLY A 69 7.37 -3.56 -13.68
CA GLY A 69 7.71 -4.74 -12.91
C GLY A 69 8.09 -4.38 -11.48
N ILE A 70 7.89 -5.33 -10.59
CA ILE A 70 8.36 -5.26 -9.21
C ILE A 70 9.32 -6.41 -8.98
N SER A 71 10.46 -6.13 -8.35
CA SER A 71 11.43 -7.15 -7.93
C SER A 71 12.01 -6.82 -6.56
N ASP A 72 12.74 -7.78 -6.02
CA ASP A 72 13.53 -7.65 -4.78
C ASP A 72 12.72 -7.17 -3.58
N LEU A 73 11.45 -7.60 -3.49
CA LEU A 73 10.63 -7.31 -2.31
C LEU A 73 11.26 -7.92 -1.05
N LYS A 74 11.53 -7.04 -0.09
CA LYS A 74 11.95 -7.39 1.26
C LYS A 74 11.09 -6.66 2.25
N VAL A 75 10.73 -7.35 3.31
CA VAL A 75 10.00 -6.78 4.43
C VAL A 75 10.72 -7.15 5.72
N SER A 76 10.80 -6.23 6.65
CA SER A 76 11.31 -6.48 7.99
C SER A 76 10.50 -5.73 9.03
N ASP A 77 10.57 -6.22 10.27
CA ASP A 77 10.08 -5.57 11.48
C ASP A 77 11.20 -5.54 12.54
N GLU A 78 10.89 -5.09 13.75
CA GLU A 78 11.85 -5.06 14.86
C GLU A 78 12.41 -6.45 15.24
N LYS A 79 11.76 -7.54 14.82
CA LYS A 79 12.16 -8.93 15.05
C LYS A 79 13.01 -9.51 13.92
N GLY A 80 13.17 -8.79 12.82
CA GLY A 80 14.04 -9.13 11.68
C GLY A 80 13.32 -9.26 10.35
N GLU A 81 14.01 -9.84 9.38
CA GLU A 81 13.56 -9.96 7.99
C GLU A 81 12.47 -11.05 7.82
N TYR A 82 11.54 -10.84 6.91
CA TYR A 82 10.49 -11.77 6.53
C TYR A 82 10.94 -12.72 5.43
N THR A 83 10.35 -13.90 5.42
CA THR A 83 10.61 -14.87 4.35
C THR A 83 9.75 -14.54 3.14
N PHE A 84 10.39 -14.31 1.99
CA PHE A 84 9.67 -14.15 0.73
C PHE A 84 9.08 -15.48 0.28
N VAL A 85 7.82 -15.46 -0.22
CA VAL A 85 7.11 -16.60 -0.81
C VAL A 85 6.65 -16.24 -2.21
N ASP A 86 6.89 -17.13 -3.17
CA ASP A 86 6.60 -16.89 -4.60
C ASP A 86 5.09 -16.90 -4.90
N ASP A 87 4.33 -17.67 -4.15
CA ASP A 87 2.88 -17.82 -4.32
C ASP A 87 2.18 -17.35 -3.04
N TRP A 88 1.70 -16.11 -3.10
CA TRP A 88 1.01 -15.52 -1.95
C TRP A 88 -0.43 -15.97 -1.89
N ASP A 89 -0.79 -16.69 -0.85
CA ASP A 89 -2.16 -17.15 -0.60
C ASP A 89 -2.92 -16.11 0.25
N ILE A 90 -3.82 -15.36 -0.40
CA ILE A 90 -4.64 -14.33 0.25
C ILE A 90 -5.64 -14.93 1.25
N ASP A 91 -6.02 -16.20 1.09
CA ASP A 91 -6.98 -16.90 1.94
C ASP A 91 -6.31 -17.63 3.11
N ALA A 92 -4.97 -17.64 3.16
CA ALA A 92 -4.23 -18.27 4.25
C ALA A 92 -4.51 -17.57 5.59
N ASP A 93 -4.46 -18.35 6.66
CA ASP A 93 -4.70 -17.87 8.01
C ASP A 93 -3.54 -17.01 8.55
N PHE A 94 -3.78 -16.40 9.71
CA PHE A 94 -2.82 -15.52 10.37
C PHE A 94 -1.47 -16.19 10.65
N ASP A 95 -1.48 -17.43 11.15
CA ASP A 95 -0.23 -18.12 11.50
C ASP A 95 0.57 -18.53 10.26
N ALA A 96 -0.13 -18.88 9.17
CA ALA A 96 0.52 -19.22 7.91
C ALA A 96 1.20 -18.01 7.24
N LYS A 97 0.71 -16.78 7.47
CA LYS A 97 1.27 -15.54 6.92
C LYS A 97 2.33 -14.87 7.78
N LYS A 98 2.42 -15.22 9.07
CA LYS A 98 3.39 -14.61 9.98
C LYS A 98 4.81 -14.61 9.42
N ARG A 99 5.48 -13.46 9.48
CA ARG A 99 6.86 -13.25 9.03
C ARG A 99 7.12 -13.69 7.58
N LYS A 100 6.10 -13.58 6.74
CA LYS A 100 6.21 -13.81 5.31
C LYS A 100 5.80 -12.58 4.54
N CYS A 101 6.39 -12.42 3.36
CA CYS A 101 5.98 -11.43 2.37
C CYS A 101 5.93 -12.08 0.98
N GLY A 102 5.22 -11.47 0.07
CA GLY A 102 5.08 -11.97 -1.29
C GLY A 102 4.36 -10.96 -2.19
N ILE A 103 4.17 -11.34 -3.44
CA ILE A 103 3.52 -10.51 -4.44
C ILE A 103 2.28 -11.23 -4.92
N ASN A 104 1.11 -10.62 -4.65
CA ASN A 104 -0.16 -11.04 -5.19
C ASN A 104 -0.41 -10.36 -6.55
N LYS A 105 -0.78 -11.11 -7.58
CA LYS A 105 -1.14 -10.57 -8.90
C LYS A 105 -2.63 -10.28 -8.94
N THR A 106 -2.98 -9.08 -9.39
CA THR A 106 -4.37 -8.64 -9.55
C THR A 106 -4.67 -8.33 -11.02
N ASP A 107 -5.93 -8.10 -11.34
CA ASP A 107 -6.34 -7.72 -12.69
C ASP A 107 -5.75 -6.38 -13.14
N ASP A 108 -5.49 -5.47 -12.20
CA ASP A 108 -5.01 -4.11 -12.47
C ASP A 108 -3.53 -3.89 -12.20
N GLY A 109 -2.84 -4.88 -11.63
CA GLY A 109 -1.42 -4.74 -11.27
C GLY A 109 -0.95 -5.80 -10.28
N VAL A 110 -0.30 -5.37 -9.19
CA VAL A 110 0.18 -6.25 -8.14
C VAL A 110 -0.06 -5.65 -6.76
N GLU A 111 -0.08 -6.49 -5.74
CA GLU A 111 -0.08 -6.11 -4.34
C GLU A 111 1.18 -6.67 -3.68
N LEU A 112 1.92 -5.80 -2.99
CA LEU A 112 3.05 -6.22 -2.15
C LEU A 112 2.50 -6.58 -0.79
N CYS A 113 2.39 -7.87 -0.51
CA CYS A 113 1.74 -8.39 0.68
C CYS A 113 2.75 -8.76 1.77
N PHE A 114 2.39 -8.54 3.02
CA PHE A 114 3.18 -8.97 4.17
C PHE A 114 2.31 -9.27 5.38
N GLY A 115 2.57 -10.41 6.00
CA GLY A 115 1.76 -10.91 7.11
C GLY A 115 1.96 -10.09 8.39
N ILE A 116 0.87 -9.87 9.12
CA ILE A 116 0.92 -9.31 10.47
C ILE A 116 1.51 -10.38 11.39
N THR A 117 2.60 -10.05 12.09
CA THR A 117 3.28 -11.00 12.97
C THR A 117 2.61 -11.09 14.34
N ASP A 118 2.30 -9.94 14.92
CA ASP A 118 1.58 -9.81 16.18
C ASP A 118 0.64 -8.62 16.09
N TYR A 119 -0.48 -8.69 16.78
CA TYR A 119 -1.36 -7.55 16.95
C TYR A 119 -0.77 -6.51 17.91
N GLY A 120 -1.13 -5.25 17.70
CA GLY A 120 -0.66 -4.10 18.46
C GLY A 120 0.19 -3.16 17.63
N GLU A 121 1.07 -2.42 18.29
CA GLU A 121 1.98 -1.48 17.63
C GLU A 121 3.07 -2.24 16.86
N ASN A 122 3.24 -1.89 15.60
CA ASN A 122 4.25 -2.48 14.72
C ASN A 122 4.93 -1.40 13.87
N LYS A 123 6.19 -1.69 13.52
CA LYS A 123 6.97 -0.92 12.55
C LYS A 123 7.47 -1.87 11.48
N TYR A 124 7.23 -1.50 10.24
CA TYR A 124 7.66 -2.28 9.08
C TYR A 124 8.58 -1.44 8.22
N ALA A 125 9.65 -2.04 7.72
CA ALA A 125 10.44 -1.53 6.62
C ALA A 125 10.17 -2.41 5.40
N ILE A 126 9.69 -1.81 4.32
CA ILE A 126 9.35 -2.47 3.07
C ILE A 126 10.24 -1.91 1.97
N GLU A 127 11.03 -2.76 1.34
CA GLU A 127 11.99 -2.41 0.30
C GLU A 127 11.66 -3.16 -0.98
N TYR A 128 11.72 -2.48 -2.13
CA TYR A 128 11.49 -3.12 -3.42
C TYR A 128 12.06 -2.29 -4.56
N VAL A 129 12.20 -2.92 -5.72
CA VAL A 129 12.62 -2.26 -6.96
C VAL A 129 11.43 -2.19 -7.91
N VAL A 130 11.21 -0.99 -8.46
CA VAL A 130 10.25 -0.74 -9.53
C VAL A 130 11.05 -0.69 -10.83
N THR A 131 10.83 -1.64 -11.73
CA THR A 131 11.43 -1.63 -13.06
C THR A 131 10.61 -0.72 -13.98
N ASP A 132 11.24 -0.19 -15.04
CA ASP A 132 10.57 0.73 -15.98
C ASP A 132 9.89 1.93 -15.31
N PHE A 133 10.44 2.39 -14.18
CA PHE A 133 9.92 3.52 -13.42
C PHE A 133 10.00 4.82 -14.25
N ILE A 134 11.09 5.00 -15.00
CA ILE A 134 11.26 6.08 -15.97
C ILE A 134 11.11 5.51 -17.37
N LYS A 135 10.17 6.07 -18.14
CA LYS A 135 10.04 5.80 -19.57
C LYS A 135 10.57 6.98 -20.37
N SER A 136 11.52 6.71 -21.25
CA SER A 136 11.97 7.68 -22.25
C SER A 136 11.05 7.60 -23.47
N TYR A 137 10.45 8.70 -23.83
CA TYR A 137 9.72 8.83 -25.09
C TYR A 137 10.61 9.55 -26.10
N SER A 138 10.85 8.94 -27.27
CA SER A 138 11.45 9.66 -28.39
C SER A 138 10.41 10.61 -28.95
N ASP A 139 10.66 11.91 -28.84
CA ASP A 139 9.84 12.93 -29.48
C ASP A 139 10.00 12.84 -31.00
N TYR A 140 8.89 12.76 -31.72
CA TYR A 140 8.89 12.48 -33.16
C TYR A 140 9.30 13.70 -34.02
N ASP A 141 9.43 14.88 -33.45
CA ASP A 141 9.93 16.10 -34.10
C ASP A 141 11.42 16.33 -33.77
N GLY A 142 12.24 15.36 -34.18
CA GLY A 142 13.66 15.38 -33.93
C GLY A 142 14.43 16.40 -34.75
N THR A 143 14.49 17.64 -34.34
CA THR A 143 15.67 18.47 -34.53
C THR A 143 16.46 18.46 -33.24
N MET A 144 17.46 17.58 -33.15
CA MET A 144 18.49 17.69 -32.14
C MET A 144 19.21 19.02 -32.38
N GLN A 145 18.85 20.05 -31.65
CA GLN A 145 19.76 21.17 -31.48
C GLN A 145 20.89 20.71 -30.57
N GLU A 146 22.10 20.76 -31.12
CA GLU A 146 23.36 20.64 -30.37
C GLU A 146 23.49 21.78 -29.36
N SER A 147 22.77 21.72 -28.27
CA SER A 147 23.12 22.46 -27.08
C SER A 147 23.09 21.44 -25.93
N GLY A 148 24.28 21.03 -25.49
CA GLY A 148 24.52 20.04 -24.46
C GLY A 148 23.99 20.39 -23.08
N HIS A 149 22.75 20.82 -23.01
CA HIS A 149 22.01 21.04 -21.76
C HIS A 149 20.64 20.37 -21.90
N LEU A 150 20.53 19.18 -21.35
CA LEU A 150 19.25 18.52 -21.16
C LEU A 150 18.45 19.31 -20.11
N ASP A 151 17.50 20.12 -20.58
CA ASP A 151 16.50 20.70 -19.70
C ASP A 151 15.53 19.59 -19.26
N MET A 152 15.78 19.04 -18.09
CA MET A 152 15.06 17.89 -17.53
C MET A 152 13.60 18.20 -17.14
N LYS A 153 13.12 19.43 -17.32
CA LYS A 153 11.83 19.87 -16.81
C LYS A 153 10.60 19.41 -17.57
N GLU A 154 10.72 18.97 -18.81
CA GLU A 154 9.54 18.68 -19.64
C GLU A 154 9.37 17.23 -20.12
N ARG A 155 10.26 16.31 -19.79
CA ARG A 155 10.31 14.99 -20.44
C ARG A 155 10.09 13.76 -19.55
N TYR A 156 9.84 13.91 -18.27
CA TYR A 156 9.64 12.75 -17.39
C TYR A 156 8.21 12.70 -16.89
N ASN A 157 7.42 11.84 -17.53
CA ASN A 157 6.17 11.39 -16.95
C ASN A 157 6.52 10.38 -15.86
N PHE A 158 6.66 10.87 -14.63
CA PHE A 158 6.74 9.99 -13.47
C PHE A 158 5.44 9.19 -13.43
N ASN A 159 5.53 7.88 -13.61
CA ASN A 159 4.37 7.02 -13.45
C ASN A 159 3.78 7.30 -12.05
N ARG A 160 2.52 7.66 -12.01
CA ARG A 160 1.75 8.15 -10.86
C ARG A 160 1.64 7.15 -9.68
N VAL A 161 2.42 6.09 -9.70
CA VAL A 161 2.34 4.95 -8.80
C VAL A 161 2.59 5.30 -7.33
N LEU A 162 3.34 6.35 -7.05
CA LEU A 162 3.74 6.69 -5.69
C LEU A 162 2.88 7.75 -4.98
N LEU A 163 1.90 8.34 -5.66
CA LEU A 163 1.10 9.45 -5.09
C LEU A 163 -0.32 9.07 -4.66
N TRP A 164 -0.72 7.80 -4.75
CA TRP A 164 -2.12 7.40 -4.52
C TRP A 164 -2.39 6.78 -3.14
N HIS A 165 -1.48 6.86 -2.20
CA HIS A 165 -1.67 6.19 -0.91
C HIS A 165 -1.75 7.12 0.31
N THR A 166 -2.49 8.21 0.19
CA THR A 166 -2.99 8.96 1.35
C THR A 166 -4.51 8.95 1.43
N GLN A 167 -5.16 7.87 1.03
CA GLN A 167 -6.56 7.68 1.37
C GLN A 167 -6.60 6.90 2.68
N PRO A 168 -7.17 7.47 3.76
CA PRO A 168 -7.44 6.68 4.95
C PRO A 168 -8.44 5.59 4.56
N LEU A 169 -8.12 4.35 4.91
CA LEU A 169 -9.08 3.26 4.84
C LEU A 169 -10.27 3.63 5.73
N LEU A 170 -11.41 3.94 5.10
CA LEU A 170 -12.69 4.16 5.76
C LEU A 170 -13.28 2.82 6.22
#